data_9cfbb18569e06498b4deca00aad56a80
#
_entry.id   9cfbb18569e06498b4deca00aad56a80
#
_cell.length_a   1.000
_cell.length_b   1.000
_cell.length_c   1.000
_cell.angle_alpha   90.00
_cell.angle_beta   90.00
_cell.angle_gamma   90.00
#
_symmetry.space_group_name_H-M   'P 1'
#
loop_
_entity.id
_entity.type
_entity.pdbx_description
1 polymer ?
#
loop_
_entity_poly.entity_id
_entity_poly.type
_entity_poly.pdbx_seq_one_letter_code
_entity_poly.pdbx_strand_id
1 'polypeptide(L)'
;MKHTEGFLKIVEDAKTRVREVDVPHTLERLKTGARLIDVREDNEWERGHARGAEHMGRGVIERDIETAIPDHSTELILYCGGGYRSALAADNLQRMGYTNVYSMAGGWKAWKDAAAPIEGE
;
A
#
# COMPACT_ATOMS: atom_id res chain seq x y z
N MET A 1 -16.86 -5.32 3.99
CA MET A 1 -16.97 -4.76 5.34
C MET A 1 -17.46 -3.33 5.30
N LYS A 2 -18.37 -3.00 6.19
CA LYS A 2 -18.88 -1.64 6.30
C LYS A 2 -17.97 -0.81 7.20
N HIS A 3 -17.46 0.31 6.69
CA HIS A 3 -16.59 1.20 7.45
C HIS A 3 -17.38 2.26 8.21
N THR A 4 -16.87 2.64 9.37
CA THR A 4 -17.49 3.67 10.20
C THR A 4 -17.24 5.06 9.64
N GLU A 5 -18.09 6.01 10.02
CA GLU A 5 -18.01 7.39 9.59
C GLU A 5 -16.67 8.06 9.94
N GLY A 6 -16.20 7.86 11.16
CA GLY A 6 -14.94 8.45 11.60
C GLY A 6 -13.75 7.92 10.82
N PHE A 7 -13.73 6.62 10.55
CA PHE A 7 -12.67 6.01 9.75
C PHE A 7 -12.69 6.56 8.31
N LEU A 8 -13.87 6.59 7.69
CA LEU A 8 -14.01 7.14 6.34
C LEU A 8 -13.57 8.60 6.26
N LYS A 9 -13.85 9.37 7.31
CA LYS A 9 -13.47 10.78 7.33
C LYS A 9 -11.95 10.98 7.27
N ILE A 10 -11.19 10.24 8.07
CA ILE A 10 -9.72 10.35 8.04
C ILE A 10 -9.13 9.80 6.74
N VAL A 11 -9.75 8.77 6.17
CA VAL A 11 -9.32 8.21 4.88
C VAL A 11 -9.56 9.22 3.75
N GLU A 12 -10.74 9.83 3.70
CA GLU A 12 -11.06 10.85 2.69
C GLU A 12 -10.10 12.04 2.79
N ASP A 13 -9.78 12.46 4.01
CA ASP A 13 -8.82 13.53 4.23
C ASP A 13 -7.43 13.14 3.70
N ALA A 14 -6.95 11.94 4.04
CA ALA A 14 -5.66 11.45 3.55
C ALA A 14 -5.63 11.39 2.02
N LYS A 15 -6.70 10.93 1.40
CA LYS A 15 -6.79 10.81 -0.06
C LYS A 15 -6.70 12.16 -0.80
N THR A 16 -6.92 13.27 -0.13
CA THR A 16 -6.71 14.58 -0.76
C THR A 16 -5.23 14.86 -1.03
N ARG A 17 -4.31 14.14 -0.36
CA ARG A 17 -2.86 14.33 -0.47
C ARG A 17 -2.14 13.13 -1.05
N VAL A 18 -2.81 11.98 -1.18
CA VAL A 18 -2.21 10.73 -1.63
C VAL A 18 -2.62 10.46 -3.08
N ARG A 19 -1.63 10.12 -3.92
CA ARG A 19 -1.89 9.70 -5.29
C ARG A 19 -2.23 8.21 -5.30
N GLU A 20 -3.23 7.83 -6.10
CA GLU A 20 -3.64 6.45 -6.25
C GLU A 20 -3.24 5.91 -7.63
N VAL A 21 -2.93 4.62 -7.70
CA VAL A 21 -2.69 3.91 -8.96
C VAL A 21 -3.53 2.64 -8.96
N ASP A 22 -3.98 2.21 -10.12
CA ASP A 22 -4.72 0.96 -10.25
C ASP A 22 -3.77 -0.24 -10.41
N VAL A 23 -4.33 -1.45 -10.47
CA VAL A 23 -3.52 -2.68 -10.59
C VAL A 23 -2.72 -2.71 -11.89
N PRO A 24 -3.29 -2.43 -13.08
CA PRO A 24 -2.50 -2.44 -14.32
C PRO A 24 -1.29 -1.49 -14.28
N HIS A 25 -1.47 -0.28 -13.78
CA HIS A 25 -0.37 0.68 -13.66
C HIS A 25 0.65 0.25 -12.62
N THR A 26 0.20 -0.37 -11.52
CA THR A 26 1.10 -0.94 -10.52
C THR A 26 2.00 -2.01 -11.16
N LEU A 27 1.43 -2.93 -11.92
CA LEU A 27 2.20 -3.97 -12.60
C LEU A 27 3.26 -3.39 -13.54
N GLU A 28 2.92 -2.34 -14.28
CA GLU A 28 3.89 -1.67 -15.16
C GLU A 28 5.02 -1.02 -14.36
N ARG A 29 4.70 -0.34 -13.28
CA ARG A 29 5.70 0.34 -12.45
C ARG A 29 6.64 -0.62 -11.74
N LEU A 30 6.15 -1.80 -11.35
CA LEU A 30 6.99 -2.82 -10.73
C LEU A 30 8.08 -3.30 -11.69
N LYS A 31 7.82 -3.28 -13.00
CA LYS A 31 8.83 -3.63 -14.01
C LYS A 31 9.97 -2.63 -14.09
N THR A 32 9.75 -1.40 -13.64
CA THR A 32 10.74 -0.32 -13.72
C THR A 32 11.32 0.07 -12.36
N GLY A 33 11.13 -0.77 -11.35
CA GLY A 33 11.79 -0.62 -10.07
C GLY A 33 10.96 -0.12 -8.90
N ALA A 34 9.67 0.12 -9.09
CA ALA A 34 8.80 0.46 -7.96
C ALA A 34 8.75 -0.72 -6.98
N ARG A 35 8.61 -0.42 -5.70
CA ARG A 35 8.51 -1.44 -4.65
C ARG A 35 7.09 -1.47 -4.10
N LEU A 36 6.55 -2.67 -4.02
CA LEU A 36 5.19 -2.91 -3.57
C LEU A 36 5.20 -3.31 -2.09
N ILE A 37 4.47 -2.57 -1.27
CA ILE A 37 4.44 -2.77 0.19
C ILE A 37 3.03 -3.16 0.61
N ASP A 38 2.91 -4.32 1.24
CA ASP A 38 1.65 -4.78 1.84
C ASP A 38 1.58 -4.24 3.27
N VAL A 39 0.59 -3.39 3.54
CA VAL A 39 0.41 -2.77 4.86
C VAL A 39 -0.69 -3.43 5.69
N ARG A 40 -1.16 -4.62 5.24
CA ARG A 40 -2.19 -5.37 5.96
C ARG A 40 -1.62 -6.02 7.23
N GLU A 41 -2.49 -6.61 8.02
CA GLU A 41 -2.10 -7.34 9.22
C GLU A 41 -1.37 -8.65 8.86
N ASP A 42 -0.61 -9.18 9.82
CA ASP A 42 0.19 -10.39 9.62
C ASP A 42 -0.66 -11.59 9.16
N ASN A 43 -1.84 -11.77 9.77
CA ASN A 43 -2.72 -12.87 9.42
C ASN A 43 -3.30 -12.75 8.01
N GLU A 44 -3.48 -11.54 7.51
CA GLU A 44 -3.90 -11.31 6.13
C GLU A 44 -2.78 -11.67 5.16
N TRP A 45 -1.57 -11.23 5.45
CA TRP A 45 -0.37 -11.54 4.66
C TRP A 45 -0.14 -13.04 4.53
N GLU A 46 -0.27 -13.75 5.63
CA GLU A 46 -0.02 -15.20 5.68
C GLU A 46 -1.00 -16.00 4.81
N ARG A 47 -2.19 -15.49 4.57
CA ARG A 47 -3.21 -16.16 3.74
C ARG A 47 -3.02 -15.92 2.24
N GLY A 48 -2.03 -15.14 1.87
CA GLY A 48 -1.74 -14.83 0.50
C GLY A 48 -1.49 -13.34 0.31
N HIS A 49 -0.58 -13.03 -0.61
CA HIS A 49 -0.20 -11.64 -0.89
C HIS A 49 0.27 -11.53 -2.33
N ALA A 50 0.41 -10.30 -2.80
CA ALA A 50 0.91 -10.04 -4.16
C ALA A 50 2.35 -10.55 -4.29
N ARG A 51 2.64 -11.22 -5.38
CA ARG A 51 4.01 -11.69 -5.65
C ARG A 51 4.97 -10.51 -5.71
N GLY A 52 6.09 -10.64 -5.02
CA GLY A 52 7.12 -9.60 -4.97
C GLY A 52 6.86 -8.50 -3.98
N ALA A 53 5.73 -8.51 -3.27
CA ALA A 53 5.45 -7.52 -2.25
C ALA A 53 6.33 -7.74 -1.01
N GLU A 54 6.64 -6.64 -0.34
CA GLU A 54 7.31 -6.65 0.96
C GLU A 54 6.23 -6.40 2.01
N HIS A 55 6.28 -7.11 3.12
CA HIS A 55 5.29 -6.91 4.18
C HIS A 55 5.80 -5.90 5.21
N MET A 56 5.04 -4.86 5.44
CA MET A 56 5.34 -3.87 6.45
C MET A 56 4.01 -3.28 6.93
N GLY A 57 3.43 -3.91 7.96
CA GLY A 57 2.10 -3.58 8.44
C GLY A 57 1.95 -2.12 8.84
N ARG A 58 0.77 -1.58 8.66
CA ARG A 58 0.51 -0.17 8.94
C ARG A 58 0.89 0.26 10.36
N GLY A 59 0.75 -0.64 11.33
CA GLY A 59 1.09 -0.35 12.72
C GLY A 59 2.58 -0.16 13.00
N VAL A 60 3.44 -0.57 12.08
CA VAL A 60 4.90 -0.53 12.27
C VAL A 60 5.64 0.17 11.14
N ILE A 61 4.95 0.53 10.05
CA ILE A 61 5.62 1.02 8.85
C ILE A 61 6.41 2.32 9.11
N GLU A 62 5.86 3.24 9.88
CA GLU A 62 6.55 4.49 10.20
C GLU A 62 7.83 4.25 10.99
N ARG A 63 7.83 3.23 11.84
CA ARG A 63 9.01 2.87 12.63
C ARG A 63 10.10 2.24 11.76
N ASP A 64 9.69 1.41 10.79
CA ASP A 64 10.61 0.49 10.12
C ASP A 64 11.04 0.92 8.71
N ILE A 65 10.27 1.78 8.04
CA ILE A 65 10.49 2.07 6.62
C ILE A 65 11.87 2.69 6.32
N GLU A 66 12.33 3.60 7.16
CA GLU A 66 13.60 4.28 6.88
C GLU A 66 14.82 3.35 7.03
N THR A 67 14.69 2.30 7.84
CA THR A 67 15.73 1.27 7.94
C THR A 67 15.69 0.36 6.71
N ALA A 68 14.50 -0.03 6.29
CA ALA A 68 14.31 -0.96 5.16
C ALA A 68 14.54 -0.28 3.80
N ILE A 69 14.10 0.97 3.66
CA ILE A 69 14.16 1.73 2.41
C ILE A 69 14.61 3.15 2.73
N PRO A 70 15.91 3.36 2.93
CA PRO A 70 16.42 4.66 3.36
C PRO A 70 16.35 5.76 2.31
N ASP A 71 16.28 5.42 1.02
CA ASP A 71 16.16 6.42 -0.05
C ASP A 71 14.73 6.93 -0.14
N HIS A 72 14.51 8.19 0.28
CA HIS A 72 13.19 8.81 0.32
C HIS A 72 12.61 9.12 -1.07
N SER A 73 13.38 8.94 -2.14
CA SER A 73 12.90 9.10 -3.52
C SER A 73 12.46 7.78 -4.16
N THR A 74 12.63 6.66 -3.47
CA THR A 74 12.21 5.35 -3.97
C THR A 74 10.71 5.36 -4.28
N GLU A 75 10.33 4.85 -5.44
CA GLU A 75 8.92 4.73 -5.77
C GLU A 75 8.29 3.61 -4.96
N LEU A 76 7.31 3.97 -4.13
CA LEU A 76 6.62 3.05 -3.24
C LEU A 76 5.15 2.99 -3.61
N ILE A 77 4.63 1.78 -3.75
CA ILE A 77 3.20 1.55 -3.97
C ILE A 77 2.71 0.70 -2.80
N LEU A 78 1.82 1.26 -1.99
CA LEU A 78 1.29 0.60 -0.81
C LEU A 78 -0.08 0.02 -1.11
N TYR A 79 -0.38 -1.17 -0.58
CA TYR A 79 -1.72 -1.71 -0.69
C TYR A 79 -2.20 -2.34 0.62
N CYS A 80 -3.52 -2.36 0.78
CA CYS A 80 -4.19 -3.04 1.88
C CYS A 80 -5.34 -3.88 1.30
N GLY A 81 -6.38 -4.14 2.07
CA GLY A 81 -7.53 -4.91 1.59
C GLY A 81 -8.32 -4.22 0.50
N GLY A 82 -8.63 -2.94 0.67
CA GLY A 82 -9.47 -2.17 -0.24
C GLY A 82 -9.01 -0.76 -0.56
N GLY A 83 -7.82 -0.36 -0.10
CA GLY A 83 -7.26 0.96 -0.40
C GLY A 83 -7.43 2.02 0.68
N TYR A 84 -8.01 1.67 1.82
CA TYR A 84 -8.23 2.63 2.91
C TYR A 84 -7.02 2.77 3.84
N ARG A 85 -6.54 1.66 4.40
CA ARG A 85 -5.36 1.66 5.30
C ARG A 85 -4.10 2.11 4.56
N SER A 86 -3.97 1.74 3.29
CA SER A 86 -2.81 2.14 2.48
C SER A 86 -2.79 3.64 2.21
N ALA A 87 -3.95 4.28 2.07
CA ALA A 87 -4.03 5.74 1.92
C ALA A 87 -3.51 6.43 3.19
N LEU A 88 -3.91 5.94 4.37
CA LEU A 88 -3.44 6.51 5.64
C LEU A 88 -1.93 6.32 5.80
N ALA A 89 -1.42 5.13 5.48
CA ALA A 89 0.01 4.85 5.55
C ALA A 89 0.80 5.72 4.57
N ALA A 90 0.33 5.84 3.33
CA ALA A 90 0.99 6.66 2.32
C ALA A 90 1.06 8.13 2.74
N ASP A 91 -0.01 8.66 3.32
CA ASP A 91 -0.03 10.03 3.81
C ASP A 91 1.03 10.25 4.88
N ASN A 92 1.15 9.31 5.82
CA ASN A 92 2.18 9.39 6.86
C ASN A 92 3.60 9.30 6.30
N LEU A 93 3.84 8.44 5.32
CA LEU A 93 5.17 8.36 4.71
C LEU A 93 5.55 9.66 3.99
N GLN A 94 4.58 10.33 3.36
CA GLN A 94 4.83 11.65 2.78
C GLN A 94 5.24 12.67 3.83
N ARG A 95 4.62 12.62 5.02
CA ARG A 95 4.99 13.48 6.13
C ARG A 95 6.39 13.19 6.68
N MET A 96 6.90 11.99 6.46
CA MET A 96 8.27 11.60 6.83
C MET A 96 9.30 12.00 5.76
N GLY A 97 8.85 12.54 4.63
CA GLY A 97 9.75 13.00 3.57
C GLY A 97 9.84 12.09 2.35
N TYR A 98 9.08 11.00 2.31
CA TYR A 98 9.03 10.18 1.09
C TYR A 98 8.27 10.94 0.01
N THR A 99 8.88 11.06 -1.16
CA THR A 99 8.40 11.96 -2.23
C THR A 99 7.70 11.24 -3.37
N ASN A 100 7.69 9.91 -3.38
CA ASN A 100 7.21 9.13 -4.52
C ASN A 100 6.36 7.95 -4.04
N VAL A 101 5.29 8.26 -3.30
CA VAL A 101 4.44 7.27 -2.64
C VAL A 101 3.05 7.26 -3.26
N TYR A 102 2.52 6.06 -3.50
CA TYR A 102 1.20 5.83 -4.06
C TYR A 102 0.45 4.80 -3.23
N SER A 103 -0.87 4.89 -3.24
CA SER A 103 -1.76 3.86 -2.69
C SER A 103 -2.42 3.14 -3.86
N MET A 104 -2.40 1.80 -3.86
CA MET A 104 -3.03 1.02 -4.92
C MET A 104 -4.54 0.96 -4.70
N ALA A 105 -5.28 1.56 -5.61
CA ALA A 105 -6.74 1.61 -5.56
C ALA A 105 -7.32 0.19 -5.60
N GLY A 106 -8.29 -0.07 -4.73
CA GLY A 106 -8.95 -1.37 -4.64
C GLY A 106 -8.16 -2.46 -3.92
N GLY A 107 -6.88 -2.23 -3.64
CA GLY A 107 -6.05 -3.10 -2.82
C GLY A 107 -6.01 -4.56 -3.22
N TRP A 108 -5.91 -5.44 -2.22
CA TRP A 108 -5.85 -6.88 -2.41
C TRP A 108 -7.03 -7.45 -3.22
N LYS A 109 -8.22 -6.91 -2.97
CA LYS A 109 -9.41 -7.33 -3.72
C LYS A 109 -9.23 -7.07 -5.22
N ALA A 110 -8.80 -5.88 -5.59
CA ALA A 110 -8.58 -5.52 -7.00
C ALA A 110 -7.45 -6.35 -7.61
N TRP A 111 -6.40 -6.63 -6.84
CA TRP A 111 -5.28 -7.48 -7.29
C TRP A 111 -5.77 -8.87 -7.67
N LYS A 112 -6.59 -9.49 -6.81
CA LYS A 112 -7.17 -10.81 -7.08
C LYS A 112 -8.14 -10.79 -8.26
N ASP A 113 -8.99 -9.77 -8.32
CA ASP A 113 -9.98 -9.62 -9.40
C ASP A 113 -9.29 -9.46 -10.77
N ALA A 114 -8.13 -8.87 -10.79
CA ALA A 114 -7.31 -8.71 -12.00
C ALA A 114 -6.49 -9.97 -12.33
N ALA A 115 -6.58 -11.02 -11.51
CA ALA A 115 -5.79 -12.24 -11.65
C ALA A 115 -4.29 -11.97 -11.68
N ALA A 116 -3.83 -10.94 -10.96
CA ALA A 116 -2.42 -10.61 -10.85
C ALA A 116 -1.69 -11.65 -9.99
N PRO A 117 -0.36 -11.82 -10.13
CA PRO A 117 0.37 -12.91 -9.47
C PRO A 117 0.30 -12.87 -7.95
N ILE A 118 0.05 -14.03 -7.35
CA ILE A 118 -0.10 -14.21 -5.90
C ILE A 118 0.89 -15.27 -5.41
N GLU A 119 1.32 -15.11 -4.18
CA GLU A 119 2.11 -16.12 -3.48
C GLU A 119 1.67 -16.21 -2.02
N GLY A 120 2.05 -17.30 -1.34
CA GLY A 120 1.76 -17.49 0.08
C GLY A 120 0.37 -18.04 0.39
N GLU A 121 -0.40 -18.45 -0.61
CA GLU A 121 -1.71 -19.09 -0.37
C GLU A 121 -1.55 -20.51 0.16
#